data_49fc7313befba93c4ad8f7dfbfdd6bcb
#
_entry.id   49fc7313befba93c4ad8f7dfbfdd6bcb
#
_cell.length_a   1.000
_cell.length_b   1.000
_cell.length_c   1.000
_cell.angle_alpha   90.00
_cell.angle_beta   90.00
_cell.angle_gamma   90.00
#
_symmetry.space_group_name_H-M   'P 1'
#
loop_
_entity.id
_entity.type
_entity.pdbx_description
1 polymer ?
#
loop_
_entity_poly.entity_id
_entity_poly.type
_entity_poly.pdbx_seq_one_letter_code
_entity_poly.pdbx_strand_id
1 'polypeptide(L)'
;MKSIRGAIAVVENTDESIVNASKSLISSIMNVNSLKEEDIVFALFTVTKDLTTAFPAKAFRELGMKSIPALDAKAPEIQNDLDGCIRILVTVNNDIKDIQHVYLQDAKKLRPDR
;
A
#
# COMPACT_ATOMS: atom_id res chain seq x y z
N MET A 1 -9.74 9.12 14.17
CA MET A 1 -8.82 9.00 13.03
C MET A 1 -7.76 7.98 13.33
N LYS A 2 -7.54 7.04 12.44
CA LYS A 2 -6.56 5.96 12.62
C LYS A 2 -5.81 5.70 11.33
N SER A 3 -4.68 5.01 11.42
CA SER A 3 -3.87 4.69 10.25
C SER A 3 -3.63 3.18 10.13
N ILE A 4 -3.65 2.69 8.90
CA ILE A 4 -3.48 1.29 8.57
C ILE A 4 -2.26 1.15 7.69
N ARG A 5 -1.40 0.19 8.01
CA ARG A 5 -0.20 -0.09 7.24
C ARG A 5 -0.41 -1.30 6.35
N GLY A 6 0.21 -1.26 5.20
CA GLY A 6 0.25 -2.40 4.32
C GLY A 6 1.57 -2.47 3.56
N ALA A 7 1.90 -3.66 3.08
CA ALA A 7 3.08 -3.85 2.26
C ALA A 7 2.93 -5.08 1.38
N ILE A 8 3.57 -5.02 0.21
CA ILE A 8 3.73 -6.15 -0.69
C ILE A 8 5.18 -6.11 -1.19
N ALA A 9 5.81 -7.26 -1.33
CA ALA A 9 7.23 -7.30 -1.68
C ALA A 9 7.49 -8.28 -2.82
N VAL A 10 8.68 -8.14 -3.40
CA VAL A 10 9.18 -8.88 -4.56
C VAL A 10 8.27 -8.66 -5.77
N VAL A 11 7.92 -7.38 -5.99
CA VAL A 11 7.15 -6.95 -7.16
C VAL A 11 8.12 -6.71 -8.32
N GLU A 12 7.75 -7.16 -9.51
CA GLU A 12 8.54 -6.88 -10.71
C GLU A 12 8.45 -5.40 -11.08
N ASN A 13 9.54 -4.85 -11.62
CA ASN A 13 9.57 -3.46 -12.06
C ASN A 13 8.98 -3.31 -13.46
N THR A 14 7.67 -3.43 -13.54
CA THR A 14 6.89 -3.12 -14.75
C THR A 14 5.68 -2.29 -14.32
N ASP A 15 5.16 -1.46 -15.23
CA ASP A 15 3.97 -0.66 -14.94
C ASP A 15 2.82 -1.57 -14.49
N GLU A 16 2.55 -2.63 -15.24
CA GLU A 16 1.47 -3.55 -14.93
C GLU A 16 1.64 -4.20 -13.56
N SER A 17 2.85 -4.70 -13.25
CA SER A 17 3.10 -5.38 -11.97
C SER A 17 2.97 -4.44 -10.78
N ILE A 18 3.49 -3.21 -10.89
CA ILE A 18 3.41 -2.22 -9.82
C ILE A 18 1.97 -1.82 -9.56
N VAL A 19 1.22 -1.53 -10.63
CA VAL A 19 -0.18 -1.10 -10.48
C VAL A 19 -1.05 -2.24 -9.96
N ASN A 20 -0.88 -3.45 -10.46
CA ASN A 20 -1.66 -4.61 -10.00
C ASN A 20 -1.36 -4.96 -8.55
N ALA A 21 -0.09 -4.92 -8.15
CA ALA A 21 0.30 -5.15 -6.76
C ALA A 21 -0.30 -4.09 -5.84
N SER A 22 -0.28 -2.83 -6.27
CA SER A 22 -0.85 -1.72 -5.50
C SER A 22 -2.37 -1.86 -5.38
N LYS A 23 -3.05 -2.27 -6.44
CA LYS A 23 -4.50 -2.55 -6.40
C LYS A 23 -4.81 -3.66 -5.40
N SER A 24 -4.04 -4.75 -5.42
CA SER A 24 -4.24 -5.86 -4.49
C SER A 24 -4.07 -5.41 -3.06
N LEU A 25 -3.07 -4.58 -2.80
CA LEU A 25 -2.78 -4.06 -1.47
C LEU A 25 -3.92 -3.17 -0.97
N ILE A 26 -4.38 -2.24 -1.80
CA ILE A 26 -5.49 -1.35 -1.48
C ILE A 26 -6.75 -2.16 -1.22
N SER A 27 -7.09 -3.10 -2.12
CA SER A 27 -8.31 -3.90 -2.00
C SER A 27 -8.29 -4.76 -0.74
N SER A 28 -7.15 -5.36 -0.41
CA SER A 28 -7.02 -6.15 0.81
C SER A 28 -7.23 -5.31 2.07
N ILE A 29 -6.61 -4.12 2.11
CA ILE A 29 -6.77 -3.20 3.25
C ILE A 29 -8.24 -2.81 3.42
N MET A 30 -8.90 -2.47 2.33
CA MET A 30 -10.30 -2.05 2.39
C MET A 30 -11.23 -3.19 2.79
N ASN A 31 -10.98 -4.40 2.26
CA ASN A 31 -11.83 -5.55 2.55
C ASN A 31 -11.70 -6.02 4.01
N VAL A 32 -10.49 -6.20 4.50
CA VAL A 32 -10.30 -6.72 5.87
C VAL A 32 -10.69 -5.72 6.94
N ASN A 33 -10.71 -4.43 6.61
CA ASN A 33 -11.09 -3.36 7.54
C ASN A 33 -12.50 -2.81 7.27
N SER A 34 -13.22 -3.38 6.31
CA SER A 34 -14.58 -2.96 5.93
C SER A 34 -14.66 -1.46 5.62
N LEU A 35 -13.72 -0.98 4.81
CA LEU A 35 -13.63 0.43 4.46
C LEU A 35 -14.35 0.74 3.14
N LYS A 36 -14.88 1.96 3.08
CA LYS A 36 -15.39 2.57 1.86
C LYS A 36 -14.45 3.70 1.45
N GLU A 37 -14.54 4.14 0.20
CA GLU A 37 -13.71 5.25 -0.30
C GLU A 37 -13.82 6.48 0.59
N GLU A 38 -15.03 6.84 1.02
CA GLU A 38 -15.30 8.01 1.84
C GLU A 38 -14.67 7.95 3.24
N ASP A 39 -14.28 6.77 3.70
CA ASP A 39 -13.61 6.61 5.00
C ASP A 39 -12.14 7.03 4.94
N ILE A 40 -11.55 7.08 3.75
CA ILE A 40 -10.13 7.32 3.59
C ILE A 40 -9.84 8.81 3.48
N VAL A 41 -8.98 9.30 4.38
CA VAL A 41 -8.56 10.70 4.40
C VAL A 41 -7.44 10.93 3.40
N PHE A 42 -6.39 10.11 3.46
CA PHE A 42 -5.28 10.14 2.50
C PHE A 42 -4.51 8.83 2.55
N ALA A 43 -3.65 8.64 1.55
CA ALA A 43 -2.75 7.51 1.49
C ALA A 43 -1.35 7.97 1.08
N LEU A 44 -0.34 7.34 1.65
CA LEU A 44 1.06 7.56 1.29
C LEU A 44 1.67 6.23 0.92
N PHE A 45 2.23 6.16 -0.28
CA PHE A 45 2.99 4.99 -0.72
C PHE A 45 4.48 5.24 -0.64
N THR A 46 5.25 4.22 -0.33
CA THR A 46 6.70 4.23 -0.56
C THR A 46 7.08 3.04 -1.42
N VAL A 47 8.09 3.22 -2.25
CA VAL A 47 8.63 2.16 -3.10
C VAL A 47 10.13 2.08 -2.93
N THR A 48 10.66 0.87 -3.04
CA THR A 48 12.11 0.67 -3.08
C THR A 48 12.67 1.22 -4.39
N LYS A 49 13.97 1.54 -4.40
CA LYS A 49 14.63 2.24 -5.51
C LYS A 49 14.55 1.50 -6.86
N ASP A 50 14.35 0.19 -6.83
CA ASP A 50 14.29 -0.63 -8.03
C ASP A 50 12.95 -0.53 -8.76
N LEU A 51 11.90 0.00 -8.12
CA LEU A 51 10.60 0.16 -8.74
C LEU A 51 10.48 1.57 -9.33
N THR A 52 10.64 1.66 -10.65
CA THR A 52 10.78 2.95 -11.34
C THR A 52 9.81 3.16 -12.50
N THR A 53 8.93 2.20 -12.79
CA THR A 53 8.14 2.24 -14.01
C THR A 53 6.72 2.79 -13.84
N ALA A 54 6.23 2.90 -12.62
CA ALA A 54 4.88 3.43 -12.38
C ALA A 54 4.75 4.02 -10.98
N PHE A 55 3.74 4.86 -10.82
CA PHE A 55 3.34 5.40 -9.51
C PHE A 55 2.30 4.48 -8.89
N PRO A 56 2.56 3.90 -7.70
CA PRO A 56 1.54 3.09 -7.01
C PRO A 56 0.21 3.81 -6.79
N ALA A 57 0.24 5.12 -6.56
CA ALA A 57 -0.98 5.90 -6.33
C ALA A 57 -1.95 5.86 -7.53
N LYS A 58 -1.46 5.55 -8.73
CA LYS A 58 -2.29 5.36 -9.93
C LYS A 58 -3.34 4.27 -9.72
N ALA A 59 -3.06 3.31 -8.84
CA ALA A 59 -3.98 2.20 -8.57
C ALA A 59 -5.33 2.68 -8.04
N PHE A 60 -5.36 3.75 -7.26
CA PHE A 60 -6.64 4.30 -6.77
C PHE A 60 -7.55 4.71 -7.92
N ARG A 61 -7.01 5.41 -8.91
CA ARG A 61 -7.79 5.84 -10.07
C ARG A 61 -8.27 4.64 -10.90
N GLU A 62 -7.43 3.64 -11.05
CA GLU A 62 -7.81 2.43 -11.80
C GLU A 62 -8.87 1.61 -11.07
N LEU A 63 -8.95 1.74 -9.76
CA LEU A 63 -10.03 1.13 -8.97
C LEU A 63 -11.29 1.98 -8.94
N GLY A 64 -11.29 3.12 -9.63
CA GLY A 64 -12.44 4.03 -9.67
C GLY A 64 -12.54 4.97 -8.49
N MET A 65 -11.50 5.03 -7.64
CA MET A 65 -11.48 5.88 -6.46
C MET A 65 -10.70 7.15 -6.74
N LYS A 66 -11.39 8.17 -7.23
CA LYS A 66 -10.77 9.41 -7.74
C LYS A 66 -10.63 10.51 -6.69
N SER A 67 -11.26 10.36 -5.54
CA SER A 67 -11.31 11.43 -4.53
C SER A 67 -10.24 11.32 -3.45
N ILE A 68 -9.45 10.25 -3.44
CA ILE A 68 -8.48 10.00 -2.38
C ILE A 68 -7.17 10.71 -2.68
N PRO A 69 -6.74 11.66 -1.82
CA PRO A 69 -5.40 12.24 -1.95
C PRO A 69 -4.34 11.18 -1.65
N ALA A 70 -3.42 10.99 -2.59
CA ALA A 70 -2.36 10.00 -2.42
C ALA A 70 -1.05 10.54 -2.97
N LEU A 71 0.04 10.20 -2.30
CA LEU A 71 1.40 10.55 -2.71
C LEU A 71 2.26 9.30 -2.77
N ASP A 72 3.28 9.38 -3.61
CA ASP A 72 4.30 8.35 -3.73
C ASP A 72 5.65 8.93 -3.30
N ALA A 73 6.41 8.16 -2.55
CA ALA A 73 7.72 8.57 -2.08
C ALA A 73 8.70 7.40 -2.22
N LYS A 74 9.98 7.72 -2.24
CA LYS A 74 11.03 6.73 -2.25
C LYS A 74 11.29 6.24 -0.83
N ALA A 75 11.35 4.92 -0.63
CA ALA A 75 11.68 4.35 0.65
C ALA A 75 13.17 4.57 0.97
N PRO A 76 13.53 4.67 2.25
CA PRO A 76 14.94 4.69 2.64
C PRO A 76 15.66 3.43 2.14
N GLU A 77 16.89 3.59 1.70
CA GLU A 77 17.73 2.48 1.27
C GLU A 77 18.38 1.85 2.51
N ILE A 78 17.83 0.74 2.94
CA ILE A 78 18.32 0.02 4.12
C ILE A 78 19.01 -1.25 3.66
N GLN A 79 20.20 -1.48 4.18
CA GLN A 79 21.01 -2.65 3.84
C GLN A 79 20.26 -3.92 4.23
N ASN A 80 20.25 -4.91 3.33
CA ASN A 80 19.62 -6.22 3.54
C ASN A 80 18.09 -6.18 3.62
N ASP A 81 17.46 -5.09 3.19
CA ASP A 81 16.02 -5.04 3.07
C ASP A 81 15.55 -5.68 1.78
N LEU A 82 14.25 -5.98 1.69
CA LEU A 82 13.66 -6.61 0.50
C LEU A 82 13.59 -5.62 -0.66
N ASP A 83 13.89 -6.09 -1.86
CA ASP A 83 13.66 -5.35 -3.09
C ASP A 83 12.21 -5.50 -3.55
N GLY A 84 11.80 -4.68 -4.52
CA GLY A 84 10.47 -4.74 -5.10
C GLY A 84 9.37 -4.52 -4.08
N CYS A 85 9.60 -3.67 -3.08
CA CYS A 85 8.68 -3.49 -1.97
C CYS A 85 7.85 -2.22 -2.15
N ILE A 86 6.53 -2.37 -2.05
CA ILE A 86 5.58 -1.25 -2.02
C ILE A 86 4.95 -1.25 -0.64
N ARG A 87 5.06 -0.12 0.07
CA ARG A 87 4.41 0.08 1.37
C ARG A 87 3.36 1.16 1.24
N ILE A 88 2.31 1.05 2.05
CA ILE A 88 1.25 2.05 2.09
C ILE A 88 0.89 2.38 3.53
N LEU A 89 0.59 3.65 3.76
CA LEU A 89 -0.04 4.11 4.98
C LEU A 89 -1.36 4.76 4.58
N VAL A 90 -2.47 4.22 5.08
CA VAL A 90 -3.81 4.75 4.80
C VAL A 90 -4.35 5.33 6.10
N THR A 91 -4.68 6.61 6.08
CA THR A 91 -5.32 7.26 7.23
C THR A 91 -6.82 7.32 6.98
N VAL A 92 -7.58 6.86 7.96
CA VAL A 92 -9.03 6.74 7.85
C VAL A 92 -9.72 7.52 8.96
N ASN A 93 -10.89 8.05 8.63
CA ASN A 93 -11.76 8.73 9.57
C ASN A 93 -12.99 7.83 9.83
N ASN A 94 -12.73 6.75 10.57
CA ASN A 94 -13.72 5.73 10.85
C ASN A 94 -13.44 5.17 12.24
N ASP A 95 -14.47 4.70 12.94
CA ASP A 95 -14.36 4.10 14.26
C ASP A 95 -14.06 2.61 14.19
N ILE A 96 -12.95 2.26 13.57
CA ILE A 96 -12.49 0.88 13.51
C ILE A 96 -11.89 0.52 14.86
N LYS A 97 -12.42 -0.51 15.51
CA LYS A 97 -11.91 -0.96 16.82
C LYS A 97 -10.64 -1.79 16.67
N ASP A 98 -10.63 -2.71 15.72
CA ASP A 98 -9.51 -3.63 15.51
C ASP A 98 -8.97 -3.44 14.10
N ILE A 99 -7.95 -2.59 13.99
CA ILE A 99 -7.29 -2.36 12.71
C ILE A 99 -6.49 -3.60 12.31
N GLN A 100 -6.66 -4.01 11.04
CA GLN A 100 -5.90 -5.10 10.46
C GLN A 100 -4.88 -4.52 9.47
N HIS A 101 -3.61 -4.59 9.81
CA HIS A 101 -2.54 -4.28 8.88
C HIS A 101 -2.39 -5.43 7.89
N VAL A 102 -1.95 -5.14 6.67
CA VAL A 102 -1.93 -6.13 5.59
C VAL A 102 -0.52 -6.29 5.04
N TYR A 103 0.01 -7.50 5.09
CA TYR A 103 1.32 -7.82 4.53
C TYR A 103 1.14 -8.98 3.55
N LEU A 104 1.39 -8.71 2.27
CA LEU A 104 1.15 -9.67 1.19
C LEU A 104 2.48 -10.24 0.68
N GLN A 105 2.44 -11.50 0.24
CA GLN A 105 3.59 -12.19 -0.33
C GLN A 105 4.80 -12.14 0.64
N ASP A 106 5.99 -11.87 0.13
CA ASP A 106 7.20 -11.84 0.95
C ASP A 106 7.25 -10.68 1.93
N ALA A 107 6.36 -9.71 1.82
CA ALA A 107 6.26 -8.61 2.78
C ALA A 107 5.92 -9.09 4.20
N LYS A 108 5.39 -10.29 4.34
CA LYS A 108 5.16 -10.91 5.65
C LYS A 108 6.44 -11.02 6.47
N LYS A 109 7.60 -11.08 5.80
CA LYS A 109 8.90 -11.15 6.46
C LYS A 109 9.33 -9.84 7.11
N LEU A 110 8.73 -8.71 6.70
CA LEU A 110 9.06 -7.39 7.25
C LEU A 110 8.58 -7.23 8.69
N ARG A 111 7.50 -7.88 9.05
CA ARG A 111 6.88 -7.82 10.38
C ARG A 111 6.37 -9.22 10.76
N PRO A 112 7.28 -10.17 11.04
CA PRO A 112 6.87 -11.57 11.26
C PRO A 112 5.99 -11.77 12.49
N ASP A 113 5.96 -10.81 13.40
CA ASP A 113 5.15 -10.82 14.61
C ASP A 113 3.71 -10.33 14.39
N ARG A 114 3.34 -10.05 13.14
CA ARG A 114 2.00 -9.51 12.83
C ARG A 114 1.26 -10.27 11.72
#